data_c4c44a7d36143fbd6e163baa4e81ffd2
#
_entry.id   c4c44a7d36143fbd6e163baa4e81ffd2
#
_cell.length_a   1.000
_cell.length_b   1.000
_cell.length_c   1.000
_cell.angle_alpha   90.00
_cell.angle_beta   90.00
_cell.angle_gamma   90.00
#
_symmetry.space_group_name_H-M   'P 1'
#
loop_
_entity.id
_entity.type
_entity.pdbx_description
1 polymer ?
#
loop_
_entity_poly.entity_id
_entity_poly.type
_entity_poly.pdbx_seq_one_letter_code
_entity_poly.pdbx_strand_id
1 'polypeptide(L)'
;QSGGRVASDIRAQRRQVGIIFQQFNLVGRLPVLTNVLTGLAAELPLWRAVLNRFKTEEQARALDALDAMGLGEQAFQRASTLSGGQQQRAAIARTLVQGARLLLADEPVASLDPESTRRVMELLLALNQERGLTLIVSLHHVSLAQHYCERVVALREGVLVFDGPTSALTP
;
A
#
# COMPACT_ATOMS: atom_id res chain seq x y z
N GLN A 1 -3.58 -9.82 19.82
CA GLN A 1 -4.59 -10.22 20.84
C GLN A 1 -4.00 -11.37 21.65
N SER A 2 -3.97 -11.24 22.95
CA SER A 2 -3.66 -12.35 23.86
C SER A 2 -4.92 -12.60 24.70
N GLY A 3 -5.49 -13.79 24.60
CA GLY A 3 -6.69 -14.19 25.36
C GLY A 3 -7.95 -13.34 25.08
N GLY A 4 -8.15 -12.86 23.86
CA GLY A 4 -9.33 -12.07 23.46
C GLY A 4 -9.32 -10.61 23.93
N ARG A 5 -8.25 -10.14 24.57
CA ARG A 5 -8.11 -8.73 24.98
C ARG A 5 -7.36 -7.92 23.94
N VAL A 6 -7.82 -6.69 23.69
CA VAL A 6 -7.12 -5.74 22.83
C VAL A 6 -5.83 -5.31 23.54
N ALA A 7 -4.69 -5.39 22.84
CA ALA A 7 -3.42 -4.94 23.38
C ALA A 7 -3.47 -3.43 23.72
N SER A 8 -2.83 -3.03 24.80
CA SER A 8 -2.78 -1.62 25.24
C SER A 8 -2.11 -0.69 24.23
N ASP A 9 -1.23 -1.24 23.39
CA ASP A 9 -0.44 -0.56 22.36
C ASP A 9 -0.99 -0.72 20.93
N ILE A 10 -2.28 -1.13 20.78
CA ILE A 10 -2.88 -1.41 19.47
C ILE A 10 -2.72 -0.27 18.46
N ARG A 11 -2.70 0.98 18.90
CA ARG A 11 -2.47 2.13 18.03
C ARG A 11 -1.06 2.14 17.46
N ALA A 12 -0.07 1.81 18.27
CA ALA A 12 1.33 1.71 17.83
C ALA A 12 1.52 0.53 16.87
N GLN A 13 0.87 -0.60 17.13
CA GLN A 13 0.90 -1.77 16.25
C GLN A 13 0.23 -1.47 14.89
N ARG A 14 -0.93 -0.81 14.90
CA ARG A 14 -1.64 -0.42 13.65
C ARG A 14 -0.82 0.53 12.77
N ARG A 15 0.03 1.37 13.34
CA ARG A 15 0.93 2.24 12.57
C ARG A 15 1.93 1.46 11.73
N GLN A 16 2.31 0.25 12.18
CA GLN A 16 3.26 -0.60 11.47
C GLN A 16 2.62 -1.39 10.32
N VAL A 17 1.30 -1.36 10.21
CA VAL A 17 0.55 -2.06 9.17
C VAL A 17 -0.03 -1.05 8.20
N GLY A 18 0.47 -1.05 6.97
CA GLY A 18 -0.12 -0.31 5.85
C GLY A 18 -1.15 -1.18 5.14
N ILE A 19 -2.23 -0.58 4.68
CA ILE A 19 -3.26 -1.28 3.92
C ILE A 19 -3.46 -0.57 2.59
N ILE A 20 -3.36 -1.33 1.51
CA ILE A 20 -3.72 -0.91 0.16
C ILE A 20 -5.01 -1.64 -0.19
N PHE A 21 -6.06 -0.90 -0.46
CA PHE A 21 -7.37 -1.44 -0.82
C PHE A 21 -7.51 -1.53 -2.34
N GLN A 22 -8.39 -2.39 -2.80
CA GLN A 22 -8.80 -2.50 -4.21
C GLN A 22 -9.30 -1.15 -4.78
N GLN A 23 -10.11 -0.43 -4.00
CA GLN A 23 -10.43 0.96 -4.28
C GLN A 23 -9.35 1.83 -3.62
N PHE A 24 -8.67 2.65 -4.39
CA PHE A 24 -7.47 3.42 -3.99
C PHE A 24 -7.66 4.26 -2.73
N ASN A 25 -8.92 4.54 -2.33
CA ASN A 25 -9.28 5.33 -1.15
C ASN A 25 -8.56 6.69 -1.09
N LEU A 26 -8.42 7.32 -2.24
CA LEU A 26 -7.95 8.68 -2.37
C LEU A 26 -9.12 9.65 -2.40
N VAL A 27 -8.94 10.80 -1.77
CA VAL A 27 -9.92 11.89 -1.85
C VAL A 27 -9.70 12.64 -3.17
N GLY A 28 -10.50 12.34 -4.19
CA GLY A 28 -10.29 12.79 -5.57
C GLY A 28 -10.14 14.32 -5.74
N ARG A 29 -10.85 15.11 -4.95
CA ARG A 29 -10.80 16.59 -4.97
C ARG A 29 -9.52 17.19 -4.37
N LEU A 30 -8.78 16.43 -3.56
CA LEU A 30 -7.55 16.88 -2.94
C LEU A 30 -6.33 16.64 -3.84
N PRO A 31 -5.25 17.43 -3.70
CA PRO A 31 -3.97 17.14 -4.32
C PRO A 31 -3.44 15.76 -3.94
N VAL A 32 -2.66 15.15 -4.83
CA VAL A 32 -2.02 13.85 -4.59
C VAL A 32 -1.12 13.92 -3.35
N LEU A 33 -0.31 14.97 -3.23
CA LEU A 33 0.54 15.21 -2.06
C LEU A 33 -0.28 15.22 -0.75
N THR A 34 -1.43 15.90 -0.74
CA THR A 34 -2.29 15.95 0.45
C THR A 34 -2.82 14.55 0.80
N ASN A 35 -3.21 13.76 -0.21
CA ASN A 35 -3.63 12.37 0.00
C ASN A 35 -2.50 11.52 0.61
N VAL A 36 -1.27 11.67 0.15
CA VAL A 36 -0.11 10.94 0.69
C VAL A 36 0.20 11.39 2.12
N LEU A 37 0.15 12.69 2.40
CA LEU A 37 0.36 13.25 3.74
C LEU A 37 -0.64 12.73 4.78
N THR A 38 -1.83 12.26 4.38
CA THR A 38 -2.76 11.61 5.32
C THR A 38 -2.18 10.35 5.96
N GLY A 39 -1.18 9.71 5.35
CA GLY A 39 -0.44 8.59 5.95
C GLY A 39 0.21 8.95 7.29
N LEU A 40 0.56 10.23 7.49
CA LEU A 40 1.13 10.75 8.74
C LEU A 40 0.06 11.05 9.82
N ALA A 41 -1.22 10.97 9.51
CA ALA A 41 -2.28 11.44 10.41
C ALA A 41 -2.23 10.77 11.81
N ALA A 42 -1.75 9.52 11.89
CA ALA A 42 -1.60 8.80 13.14
C ALA A 42 -0.40 9.28 14.01
N GLU A 43 0.54 10.03 13.43
CA GLU A 43 1.71 10.60 14.11
C GLU A 43 1.45 12.05 14.56
N LEU A 44 0.45 12.70 13.99
CA LEU A 44 0.20 14.11 14.20
C LEU A 44 -0.85 14.35 15.30
N PRO A 45 -0.76 15.48 16.01
CA PRO A 45 -1.87 15.96 16.81
C PRO A 45 -3.12 16.14 15.93
N LEU A 46 -4.29 15.75 16.46
CA LEU A 46 -5.55 15.73 15.70
C LEU A 46 -5.86 17.06 14.99
N TRP A 47 -5.62 18.19 15.66
CA TRP A 47 -5.87 19.51 15.08
C TRP A 47 -5.00 19.81 13.86
N ARG A 48 -3.74 19.33 13.82
CA ARG A 48 -2.87 19.48 12.64
C ARG A 48 -3.34 18.64 11.47
N ALA A 49 -3.74 17.38 11.75
CA ALA A 49 -4.28 16.48 10.74
C ALA A 49 -5.57 17.04 10.12
N VAL A 50 -6.51 17.54 10.96
CA VAL A 50 -7.78 18.11 10.50
C VAL A 50 -7.58 19.41 9.69
N LEU A 51 -6.64 20.27 10.11
CA LEU A 51 -6.36 21.52 9.42
C LEU A 51 -5.35 21.39 8.27
N ASN A 52 -4.93 20.15 7.93
CA ASN A 52 -3.91 19.89 6.92
C ASN A 52 -2.62 20.69 7.11
N ARG A 53 -2.22 20.91 8.37
CA ARG A 53 -1.01 21.67 8.70
C ARG A 53 0.20 20.74 8.82
N PHE A 54 0.90 20.55 7.71
CA PHE A 54 2.10 19.73 7.62
C PHE A 54 3.36 20.61 7.62
N LYS A 55 4.40 20.16 8.34
CA LYS A 55 5.72 20.81 8.34
C LYS A 55 6.43 20.55 7.01
N THR A 56 7.45 21.35 6.72
CA THR A 56 8.28 21.20 5.51
C THR A 56 8.92 19.83 5.41
N GLU A 57 9.40 19.28 6.53
CA GLU A 57 10.01 17.93 6.57
C GLU A 57 8.98 16.81 6.28
N GLU A 58 7.74 16.99 6.75
CA GLU A 58 6.65 16.04 6.48
C GLU A 58 6.25 16.09 4.99
N GLN A 59 6.23 17.28 4.41
CA GLN A 59 5.97 17.46 2.98
C GLN A 59 7.10 16.88 2.13
N ALA A 60 8.36 17.09 2.52
CA ALA A 60 9.51 16.50 1.84
C ALA A 60 9.43 14.96 1.85
N ARG A 61 9.16 14.32 2.99
CA ARG A 61 8.96 12.86 3.08
C ARG A 61 7.86 12.36 2.13
N ALA A 62 6.78 13.12 1.98
CA ALA A 62 5.68 12.75 1.09
C ALA A 62 6.05 12.94 -0.39
N LEU A 63 6.82 13.97 -0.72
CA LEU A 63 7.36 14.16 -2.07
C LEU A 63 8.34 13.06 -2.44
N ASP A 64 9.28 12.72 -1.55
CA ASP A 64 10.22 11.60 -1.75
C ASP A 64 9.50 10.28 -1.99
N ALA A 65 8.39 10.04 -1.26
CA ALA A 65 7.58 8.85 -1.47
C ALA A 65 6.84 8.87 -2.81
N LEU A 66 6.40 10.04 -3.27
CA LEU A 66 5.79 10.20 -4.60
C LEU A 66 6.82 10.03 -5.71
N ASP A 67 8.03 10.58 -5.55
CA ASP A 67 9.12 10.41 -6.50
C ASP A 67 9.52 8.94 -6.64
N ALA A 68 9.63 8.21 -5.52
CA ALA A 68 9.87 6.77 -5.53
C ALA A 68 8.78 5.98 -6.27
N MET A 69 7.56 6.51 -6.34
CA MET A 69 6.44 5.92 -7.11
C MET A 69 6.34 6.48 -8.54
N GLY A 70 7.26 7.35 -8.95
CA GLY A 70 7.23 8.01 -10.26
C GLY A 70 6.03 8.95 -10.43
N LEU A 71 5.68 9.68 -9.38
CA LEU A 71 4.54 10.61 -9.32
C LEU A 71 4.91 12.02 -8.83
N GLY A 72 6.20 12.38 -8.84
CA GLY A 72 6.66 13.69 -8.38
C GLY A 72 6.00 14.84 -9.12
N GLU A 73 5.95 14.78 -10.46
CA GLU A 73 5.31 15.79 -11.30
C GLU A 73 3.79 15.93 -11.05
N GLN A 74 3.14 14.86 -10.59
CA GLN A 74 1.70 14.81 -10.30
C GLN A 74 1.37 15.23 -8.87
N ALA A 75 2.35 15.54 -8.02
CA ALA A 75 2.17 15.79 -6.59
C ALA A 75 1.09 16.84 -6.29
N PHE A 76 1.02 17.88 -7.08
CA PHE A 76 0.10 19.02 -6.88
C PHE A 76 -1.19 18.92 -7.70
N GLN A 77 -1.35 17.89 -8.54
CA GLN A 77 -2.58 17.64 -9.28
C GLN A 77 -3.66 17.06 -8.36
N ARG A 78 -4.93 17.19 -8.76
CA ARG A 78 -6.03 16.51 -8.05
C ARG A 78 -5.93 15.00 -8.26
N ALA A 79 -6.17 14.22 -7.21
CA ALA A 79 -6.11 12.75 -7.32
C ALA A 79 -7.13 12.18 -8.32
N SER A 80 -8.25 12.87 -8.57
CA SER A 80 -9.23 12.47 -9.58
C SER A 80 -8.75 12.57 -11.03
N THR A 81 -7.65 13.27 -11.32
CA THR A 81 -7.09 13.39 -12.67
C THR A 81 -6.08 12.28 -12.99
N LEU A 82 -5.72 11.48 -12.00
CA LEU A 82 -4.79 10.38 -12.16
C LEU A 82 -5.45 9.16 -12.83
N SER A 83 -4.68 8.42 -13.64
CA SER A 83 -5.07 7.07 -14.10
C SER A 83 -5.19 6.10 -12.92
N GLY A 84 -5.87 4.96 -13.10
CA GLY A 84 -6.01 3.94 -12.06
C GLY A 84 -4.65 3.46 -11.51
N GLY A 85 -3.69 3.18 -12.38
CA GLY A 85 -2.33 2.79 -11.97
C GLY A 85 -1.58 3.90 -11.24
N GLN A 86 -1.80 5.17 -11.59
CA GLN A 86 -1.25 6.31 -10.85
C GLN A 86 -1.91 6.46 -9.47
N GLN A 87 -3.22 6.29 -9.37
CA GLN A 87 -3.94 6.32 -8.09
C GLN A 87 -3.46 5.20 -7.17
N GLN A 88 -3.23 4.00 -7.70
CA GLN A 88 -2.69 2.88 -6.93
C GLN A 88 -1.29 3.20 -6.39
N ARG A 89 -0.41 3.75 -7.22
CA ARG A 89 0.94 4.16 -6.79
C ARG A 89 0.89 5.28 -5.75
N ALA A 90 -0.04 6.21 -5.84
CA ALA A 90 -0.25 7.22 -4.81
C ALA A 90 -0.75 6.61 -3.48
N ALA A 91 -1.60 5.58 -3.52
CA ALA A 91 -2.01 4.82 -2.34
C ALA A 91 -0.83 4.07 -1.69
N ILE A 92 0.08 3.50 -2.50
CA ILE A 92 1.33 2.91 -2.02
C ILE A 92 2.22 3.97 -1.36
N ALA A 93 2.43 5.13 -2.00
CA ALA A 93 3.20 6.23 -1.43
C ALA A 93 2.67 6.66 -0.05
N ARG A 94 1.35 6.72 0.13
CA ARG A 94 0.72 7.00 1.42
C ARG A 94 1.11 6.01 2.50
N THR A 95 1.20 4.72 2.19
CA THR A 95 1.61 3.69 3.17
C THR A 95 3.11 3.76 3.48
N LEU A 96 3.94 4.18 2.52
CA LEU A 96 5.37 4.41 2.75
C LEU A 96 5.61 5.57 3.72
N VAL A 97 4.89 6.67 3.55
CA VAL A 97 4.98 7.84 4.44
C VAL A 97 4.53 7.48 5.86
N GLN A 98 3.56 6.57 6.01
CA GLN A 98 3.13 6.02 7.31
C GLN A 98 4.25 5.29 8.04
N GLY A 99 5.30 4.83 7.36
CA GLY A 99 6.39 4.05 7.95
C GLY A 99 5.98 2.61 8.29
N ALA A 100 5.04 2.04 7.54
CA ALA A 100 4.58 0.66 7.71
C ALA A 100 5.73 -0.33 7.52
N ARG A 101 5.76 -1.41 8.32
CA ARG A 101 6.69 -2.54 8.19
C ARG A 101 6.03 -3.76 7.56
N LEU A 102 4.72 -3.85 7.65
CA LEU A 102 3.88 -4.85 7.02
C LEU A 102 2.91 -4.13 6.07
N LEU A 103 2.83 -4.58 4.84
CA LEU A 103 1.92 -4.08 3.84
C LEU A 103 0.92 -5.17 3.46
N LEU A 104 -0.35 -4.88 3.68
CA LEU A 104 -1.46 -5.73 3.25
C LEU A 104 -2.06 -5.09 1.99
N ALA A 105 -1.95 -5.76 0.86
CA ALA A 105 -2.50 -5.28 -0.39
C ALA A 105 -3.66 -6.18 -0.83
N ASP A 106 -4.86 -5.63 -0.76
CA ASP A 106 -6.08 -6.33 -1.13
C ASP A 106 -6.41 -6.04 -2.59
N GLU A 107 -6.20 -7.04 -3.44
CA GLU A 107 -6.40 -6.97 -4.89
C GLU A 107 -5.82 -5.71 -5.56
N PRO A 108 -4.55 -5.37 -5.31
CA PRO A 108 -4.00 -4.07 -5.67
C PRO A 108 -3.93 -3.80 -7.17
N VAL A 109 -4.24 -4.79 -8.01
CA VAL A 109 -4.13 -4.72 -9.48
C VAL A 109 -5.42 -5.14 -10.20
N ALA A 110 -6.51 -5.44 -9.51
CA ALA A 110 -7.72 -6.02 -10.10
C ALA A 110 -8.39 -5.15 -11.18
N SER A 111 -8.23 -3.82 -11.11
CA SER A 111 -8.86 -2.88 -12.04
C SER A 111 -7.84 -2.14 -12.94
N LEU A 112 -6.63 -2.68 -13.06
CA LEU A 112 -5.56 -2.06 -13.82
C LEU A 112 -5.34 -2.76 -15.18
N ASP A 113 -4.88 -1.99 -16.16
CA ASP A 113 -4.37 -2.53 -17.41
C ASP A 113 -3.09 -3.36 -17.19
N PRO A 114 -2.68 -4.22 -18.13
CA PRO A 114 -1.54 -5.12 -17.95
C PRO A 114 -0.22 -4.39 -17.65
N GLU A 115 0.02 -3.22 -18.25
CA GLU A 115 1.26 -2.47 -18.03
C GLU A 115 1.27 -1.85 -16.64
N SER A 116 0.16 -1.23 -16.23
CA SER A 116 0.00 -0.69 -14.87
C SER A 116 0.09 -1.80 -13.82
N THR A 117 -0.49 -2.98 -14.08
CA THR A 117 -0.38 -4.18 -13.23
C THR A 117 1.09 -4.56 -13.02
N ARG A 118 1.84 -4.72 -14.11
CA ARG A 118 3.27 -5.06 -14.05
C ARG A 118 4.04 -4.02 -13.21
N ARG A 119 3.85 -2.74 -13.51
CA ARG A 119 4.55 -1.65 -12.82
C ARG A 119 4.23 -1.61 -11.32
N VAL A 120 2.98 -1.81 -10.92
CA VAL A 120 2.58 -1.86 -9.49
C VAL A 120 3.20 -3.07 -8.80
N MET A 121 3.18 -4.26 -9.41
CA MET A 121 3.76 -5.46 -8.83
C MET A 121 5.29 -5.35 -8.70
N GLU A 122 5.98 -4.81 -9.70
CA GLU A 122 7.42 -4.55 -9.66
C GLU A 122 7.79 -3.57 -8.53
N LEU A 123 7.00 -2.49 -8.34
CA LEU A 123 7.19 -1.55 -7.24
C LEU A 123 7.00 -2.21 -5.87
N LEU A 124 5.98 -3.04 -5.71
CA LEU A 124 5.74 -3.77 -4.46
C LEU A 124 6.88 -4.75 -4.16
N LEU A 125 7.39 -5.45 -5.18
CA LEU A 125 8.53 -6.35 -5.05
C LEU A 125 9.81 -5.58 -4.66
N ALA A 126 10.09 -4.45 -5.31
CA ALA A 126 11.22 -3.60 -4.97
C ALA A 126 11.15 -3.10 -3.52
N LEU A 127 9.97 -2.69 -3.05
CA LEU A 127 9.77 -2.29 -1.65
C LEU A 127 10.04 -3.43 -0.65
N ASN A 128 9.65 -4.65 -1.01
CA ASN A 128 9.97 -5.82 -0.20
C ASN A 128 11.49 -6.08 -0.14
N GLN A 129 12.16 -6.09 -1.29
CA GLN A 129 13.58 -6.44 -1.40
C GLN A 129 14.52 -5.34 -0.86
N GLU A 130 14.25 -4.07 -1.22
CA GLU A 130 15.16 -2.96 -0.90
C GLU A 130 14.92 -2.39 0.49
N ARG A 131 13.67 -2.38 0.96
CA ARG A 131 13.28 -1.78 2.24
C ARG A 131 12.96 -2.81 3.33
N GLY A 132 13.03 -4.11 3.02
CA GLY A 132 12.72 -5.19 3.96
C GLY A 132 11.27 -5.16 4.45
N LEU A 133 10.34 -4.60 3.66
CA LEU A 133 8.93 -4.58 3.97
C LEU A 133 8.33 -5.98 3.85
N THR A 134 7.65 -6.47 4.88
CA THR A 134 6.83 -7.67 4.74
C THR A 134 5.61 -7.35 3.90
N LEU A 135 5.37 -8.12 2.83
CA LEU A 135 4.27 -7.92 1.90
C LEU A 135 3.34 -9.12 1.88
N ILE A 136 2.05 -8.87 2.07
CA ILE A 136 0.98 -9.86 1.88
C ILE A 136 0.03 -9.29 0.84
N VAL A 137 -0.16 -10.02 -0.26
CA VAL A 137 -0.99 -9.57 -1.40
C VAL A 137 -2.07 -10.59 -1.67
N SER A 138 -3.33 -10.17 -1.73
CA SER A 138 -4.38 -11.00 -2.30
C SER A 138 -4.41 -10.86 -3.82
N LEU A 139 -4.44 -11.97 -4.53
CA LEU A 139 -4.42 -12.02 -6.00
C LEU A 139 -5.42 -13.07 -6.48
N HIS A 140 -6.16 -12.74 -7.57
CA HIS A 140 -7.02 -13.72 -8.25
C HIS A 140 -6.31 -14.48 -9.37
N HIS A 141 -5.22 -13.91 -9.90
CA HIS A 141 -4.48 -14.49 -11.01
C HIS A 141 -3.29 -15.32 -10.49
N VAL A 142 -3.38 -16.64 -10.63
CA VAL A 142 -2.31 -17.56 -10.21
C VAL A 142 -0.98 -17.23 -10.89
N SER A 143 -1.00 -16.81 -12.16
CA SER A 143 0.20 -16.40 -12.89
C SER A 143 0.95 -15.25 -12.28
N LEU A 144 0.24 -14.25 -11.71
CA LEU A 144 0.87 -13.15 -10.98
C LEU A 144 1.51 -13.66 -9.67
N ALA A 145 0.81 -14.53 -8.94
CA ALA A 145 1.37 -15.13 -7.74
C ALA A 145 2.63 -15.94 -8.05
N GLN A 146 2.60 -16.74 -9.11
CA GLN A 146 3.77 -17.52 -9.56
C GLN A 146 4.97 -16.65 -9.96
N HIS A 147 4.72 -15.48 -10.53
CA HIS A 147 5.78 -14.61 -11.01
C HIS A 147 6.39 -13.72 -9.92
N TYR A 148 5.56 -13.23 -8.98
CA TYR A 148 5.97 -12.19 -8.02
C TYR A 148 6.08 -12.65 -6.57
N CYS A 149 5.52 -13.83 -6.20
CA CYS A 149 5.49 -14.27 -4.83
C CYS A 149 6.42 -15.47 -4.59
N GLU A 150 7.12 -15.49 -3.45
CA GLU A 150 7.95 -16.62 -3.03
C GLU A 150 7.10 -17.74 -2.40
N ARG A 151 6.06 -17.36 -1.66
CA ARG A 151 5.14 -18.27 -0.96
C ARG A 151 3.70 -17.92 -1.28
N VAL A 152 2.88 -18.93 -1.46
CA VAL A 152 1.45 -18.81 -1.73
C VAL A 152 0.67 -19.55 -0.65
N VAL A 153 -0.40 -18.90 -0.19
CA VAL A 153 -1.44 -19.51 0.64
C VAL A 153 -2.73 -19.47 -0.17
N ALA A 154 -3.26 -20.64 -0.57
CA ALA A 154 -4.49 -20.72 -1.33
C ALA A 154 -5.66 -21.13 -0.44
N LEU A 155 -6.77 -20.42 -0.56
CA LEU A 155 -8.01 -20.65 0.15
C LEU A 155 -9.13 -20.99 -0.84
N ARG A 156 -9.94 -21.99 -0.52
CA ARG A 156 -11.16 -22.33 -1.25
C ARG A 156 -12.31 -22.46 -0.26
N GLU A 157 -13.37 -21.68 -0.45
CA GLU A 157 -14.54 -21.66 0.44
C GLU A 157 -14.17 -21.50 1.94
N GLY A 158 -13.16 -20.67 2.22
CA GLY A 158 -12.67 -20.42 3.58
C GLY A 158 -11.77 -21.53 4.15
N VAL A 159 -11.48 -22.59 3.38
CA VAL A 159 -10.59 -23.69 3.78
C VAL A 159 -9.22 -23.52 3.14
N LEU A 160 -8.16 -23.73 3.92
CA LEU A 160 -6.78 -23.76 3.44
C LEU A 160 -6.58 -25.00 2.55
N VAL A 161 -6.29 -24.79 1.26
CA VAL A 161 -6.05 -25.87 0.29
C VAL A 161 -4.59 -26.00 -0.15
N PHE A 162 -3.80 -24.93 0.00
CA PHE A 162 -2.37 -24.95 -0.27
C PHE A 162 -1.65 -23.92 0.62
N ASP A 163 -0.49 -24.29 1.12
CA ASP A 163 0.45 -23.40 1.80
C ASP A 163 1.88 -23.90 1.51
N GLY A 164 2.62 -23.13 0.73
CA GLY A 164 3.97 -23.54 0.33
C GLY A 164 4.66 -22.55 -0.61
N PRO A 165 5.90 -22.92 -1.02
CA PRO A 165 6.64 -22.11 -1.99
C PRO A 165 5.92 -22.13 -3.35
N THR A 166 6.02 -21.03 -4.07
CA THR A 166 5.37 -20.88 -5.39
C THR A 166 5.84 -21.93 -6.39
N SER A 167 7.08 -22.41 -6.26
CA SER A 167 7.64 -23.47 -7.11
C SER A 167 6.92 -24.81 -6.96
N ALA A 168 6.19 -25.04 -5.88
CA ALA A 168 5.39 -26.24 -5.64
C ALA A 168 3.92 -26.10 -6.10
N LEU A 169 3.53 -24.93 -6.60
CA LEU A 169 2.19 -24.66 -7.10
C LEU A 169 2.09 -25.22 -8.53
N THR A 170 1.50 -26.40 -8.65
CA THR A 170 1.16 -26.98 -9.96
C THR A 170 -0.18 -26.43 -10.46
N PRO A 171 -0.34 -26.26 -11.79
CA PRO A 171 -1.59 -25.80 -12.39
C PRO A 171 -2.77 -26.71 -12.04
#